data_a2868254231e24b5cdd3a1cf393faf50
#
_entry.id   a2868254231e24b5cdd3a1cf393faf50
#
_cell.length_a   1.000
_cell.length_b   1.000
_cell.length_c   1.000
_cell.angle_alpha   90.00
_cell.angle_beta   90.00
_cell.angle_gamma   90.00
#
_symmetry.space_group_name_H-M   'P 1'
#
loop_
_entity.id
_entity.type
_entity.pdbx_description
1 polymer ?
#
loop_
_entity_poly.entity_id
_entity_poly.type
_entity_poly.pdbx_seq_one_letter_code
_entity_poly.pdbx_strand_id
1 'polypeptide(L)'
;AEENYIGPDMAYIEKRPLSPQERVKLVTLTEQYNLTVLQIPMFPKENVAMLKEMIPGLKKVWLVGDGRYVNQQLSYDLEHLMAQEYPQLEYRFLSAADMSLNELLGQLDSADIASTGVLFSSWFRKSELVGSPVINANSFRVISNTPIPVFALKSPVMNNSGMVGGYFCDPNAFEAHLLQTISSVLAGKSPREIPFYHSAAMPFFNYPALVAKGFTADDCPPESIFIDRPQTFFQQHRLLFIAGSILILGLLLFYFLNHRIRTLKALNTAQRREFETSREFTNLFDNMPVAYMQAKLIRGGNGEVIDLEIGRTNGRFTTYFTHGVETDSYKGSEFFGADLEVTLRLAVLADTEKRAITYTQYFSEQGFYQNVVVTPAAKLGYVDAYYVDVTELHNAQQKLNTTNQKLALALEVASIVPWNWDLCEHKILCDI
;
A
#
# COMPACT_ATOMS: atom_id res chain seq x y z
N ALA A 1 -6.27 -22.57 -18.33
CA ALA A 1 -7.16 -21.74 -17.51
C ALA A 1 -8.04 -22.66 -16.71
N GLU A 2 -7.88 -22.67 -15.38
CA GLU A 2 -8.75 -23.44 -14.50
C GLU A 2 -10.15 -22.85 -14.60
N GLU A 3 -11.08 -23.67 -15.08
CA GLU A 3 -12.47 -23.27 -15.17
C GLU A 3 -13.09 -23.33 -13.76
N ASN A 4 -13.74 -22.25 -13.36
CA ASN A 4 -14.51 -22.21 -12.12
C ASN A 4 -15.65 -23.23 -12.20
N TYR A 5 -15.79 -24.08 -11.20
CA TYR A 5 -16.83 -25.10 -11.15
C TYR A 5 -17.40 -25.26 -9.74
N ILE A 6 -18.60 -25.83 -9.69
CA ILE A 6 -19.25 -26.34 -8.48
C ILE A 6 -19.63 -27.81 -8.70
N GLY A 7 -20.07 -28.47 -7.63
CA GLY A 7 -20.53 -29.86 -7.68
C GLY A 7 -21.74 -30.08 -6.77
N PRO A 8 -22.15 -31.34 -6.64
CA PRO A 8 -23.27 -31.73 -5.75
C PRO A 8 -23.04 -31.32 -4.30
N ASP A 9 -24.06 -30.84 -3.61
CA ASP A 9 -23.99 -30.41 -2.21
C ASP A 9 -23.44 -31.52 -1.29
N MET A 10 -23.78 -32.77 -1.56
CA MET A 10 -23.29 -33.92 -0.79
C MET A 10 -21.77 -34.04 -0.81
N ALA A 11 -21.10 -33.72 -1.91
CA ALA A 11 -19.64 -33.76 -1.99
C ALA A 11 -18.98 -32.77 -0.99
N TYR A 12 -19.57 -31.57 -0.83
CA TYR A 12 -19.11 -30.57 0.14
C TYR A 12 -19.37 -31.00 1.59
N ILE A 13 -20.53 -31.59 1.85
CA ILE A 13 -20.92 -32.11 3.18
C ILE A 13 -19.99 -33.23 3.61
N GLU A 14 -19.77 -34.20 2.72
CA GLU A 14 -18.88 -35.34 2.93
C GLU A 14 -17.40 -34.99 2.85
N LYS A 15 -17.06 -33.75 2.44
CA LYS A 15 -15.70 -33.28 2.15
C LYS A 15 -14.98 -34.15 1.13
N ARG A 16 -15.71 -34.74 0.21
CA ARG A 16 -15.23 -35.59 -0.87
C ARG A 16 -14.86 -34.72 -2.09
N PRO A 17 -13.69 -34.90 -2.71
CA PRO A 17 -13.33 -34.19 -3.93
C PRO A 17 -14.29 -34.50 -5.08
N LEU A 18 -14.47 -33.52 -5.95
CA LEU A 18 -15.27 -33.65 -7.16
C LEU A 18 -14.45 -34.32 -8.27
N SER A 19 -14.98 -35.39 -8.82
CA SER A 19 -14.48 -35.93 -10.05
C SER A 19 -14.72 -34.97 -11.23
N PRO A 20 -13.96 -35.05 -12.33
CA PRO A 20 -14.18 -34.23 -13.51
C PRO A 20 -15.61 -34.23 -14.04
N GLN A 21 -16.31 -35.38 -13.93
CA GLN A 21 -17.69 -35.56 -14.40
C GLN A 21 -18.73 -34.86 -13.52
N GLU A 22 -18.42 -34.61 -12.25
CA GLU A 22 -19.31 -33.93 -11.31
C GLU A 22 -19.17 -32.41 -11.36
N ARG A 23 -18.19 -31.90 -12.11
CA ARG A 23 -17.87 -30.45 -12.15
C ARG A 23 -18.80 -29.72 -13.11
N VAL A 24 -19.56 -28.78 -12.58
CA VAL A 24 -20.41 -27.88 -13.37
C VAL A 24 -19.73 -26.52 -13.43
N LYS A 25 -19.50 -26.01 -14.64
CA LYS A 25 -18.85 -24.71 -14.83
C LYS A 25 -19.71 -23.59 -14.23
N LEU A 26 -19.12 -22.74 -13.41
CA LEU A 26 -19.84 -21.62 -12.79
C LEU A 26 -20.44 -20.66 -13.82
N VAL A 27 -19.83 -20.50 -14.99
CA VAL A 27 -20.37 -19.65 -16.05
C VAL A 27 -21.75 -20.11 -16.52
N THR A 28 -22.06 -21.40 -16.48
CA THR A 28 -23.37 -21.91 -16.88
C THR A 28 -24.48 -21.53 -15.89
N LEU A 29 -24.13 -21.17 -14.66
CA LEU A 29 -25.07 -20.73 -13.62
C LEU A 29 -25.49 -19.29 -13.78
N THR A 30 -24.78 -18.47 -14.57
CA THR A 30 -25.17 -17.07 -14.81
C THR A 30 -26.49 -16.96 -15.53
N GLU A 31 -26.91 -17.98 -16.27
CA GLU A 31 -28.23 -18.05 -16.90
C GLU A 31 -29.36 -18.21 -15.86
N GLN A 32 -29.09 -19.00 -14.82
CA GLN A 32 -30.05 -19.30 -13.75
C GLN A 32 -29.99 -18.31 -12.60
N TYR A 33 -28.78 -17.84 -12.26
CA TYR A 33 -28.56 -16.94 -11.13
C TYR A 33 -27.92 -15.62 -11.59
N ASN A 34 -28.30 -14.53 -10.97
CA ASN A 34 -27.69 -13.23 -11.23
C ASN A 34 -26.40 -13.09 -10.43
N LEU A 35 -25.30 -13.59 -10.95
CA LEU A 35 -24.01 -13.62 -10.27
C LEU A 35 -22.83 -13.23 -11.16
N THR A 36 -21.78 -12.74 -10.55
CA THR A 36 -20.41 -12.68 -11.09
C THR A 36 -19.44 -13.28 -10.09
N VAL A 37 -18.25 -13.66 -10.52
CA VAL A 37 -17.25 -14.33 -9.68
C VAL A 37 -15.89 -13.66 -9.81
N LEU A 38 -15.28 -13.36 -8.65
CA LEU A 38 -13.87 -13.02 -8.55
C LEU A 38 -13.15 -14.19 -7.87
N GLN A 39 -12.29 -14.83 -8.63
CA GLN A 39 -11.58 -16.01 -8.15
C GLN A 39 -10.19 -15.69 -7.66
N ILE A 40 -9.81 -16.32 -6.54
CA ILE A 40 -8.44 -16.36 -6.02
C ILE A 40 -7.92 -17.79 -6.15
N PRO A 41 -7.31 -18.14 -7.28
CA PRO A 41 -6.80 -19.50 -7.51
C PRO A 41 -5.52 -19.76 -6.70
N MET A 42 -5.18 -21.04 -6.51
CA MET A 42 -3.98 -21.47 -5.78
C MET A 42 -2.81 -21.84 -6.70
N PHE A 43 -3.00 -21.84 -7.99
CA PHE A 43 -1.98 -22.11 -9.02
C PHE A 43 -1.12 -23.36 -8.77
N PRO A 44 -1.73 -24.55 -8.60
CA PRO A 44 -0.97 -25.76 -8.27
C PRO A 44 0.03 -26.15 -9.35
N LYS A 45 -0.29 -25.98 -10.62
CA LYS A 45 0.58 -26.31 -11.75
C LYS A 45 1.83 -25.42 -11.77
N GLU A 46 1.66 -24.12 -11.65
CA GLU A 46 2.74 -23.14 -11.61
C GLU A 46 3.64 -23.35 -10.38
N ASN A 47 3.06 -23.68 -9.24
CA ASN A 47 3.81 -23.97 -8.03
C ASN A 47 4.62 -25.27 -8.12
N VAL A 48 4.11 -26.32 -8.77
CA VAL A 48 4.88 -27.56 -9.02
C VAL A 48 6.00 -27.31 -10.03
N ALA A 49 5.73 -26.56 -11.10
CA ALA A 49 6.75 -26.17 -12.08
C ALA A 49 7.89 -25.39 -11.42
N MET A 50 7.55 -24.40 -10.57
CA MET A 50 8.51 -23.64 -9.78
C MET A 50 9.37 -24.54 -8.88
N LEU A 51 8.77 -25.49 -8.14
CA LEU A 51 9.54 -26.41 -7.31
C LEU A 51 10.56 -27.20 -8.14
N LYS A 52 10.20 -27.60 -9.35
CA LYS A 52 11.09 -28.35 -10.25
C LYS A 52 12.26 -27.49 -10.75
N GLU A 53 12.04 -26.20 -10.97
CA GLU A 53 13.10 -25.26 -11.35
C GLU A 53 14.02 -24.96 -10.17
N MET A 54 13.45 -24.65 -9.00
CA MET A 54 14.19 -24.26 -7.80
C MET A 54 14.91 -25.42 -7.10
N ILE A 55 14.43 -26.66 -7.29
CA ILE A 55 15.01 -27.87 -6.68
C ILE A 55 15.40 -28.84 -7.81
N PRO A 56 16.62 -28.72 -8.39
CA PRO A 56 17.03 -29.53 -9.55
C PRO A 56 16.97 -31.05 -9.29
N GLY A 57 17.13 -31.47 -8.04
CA GLY A 57 17.06 -32.86 -7.61
C GLY A 57 15.69 -33.34 -7.18
N LEU A 58 14.61 -32.59 -7.47
CA LEU A 58 13.25 -32.88 -7.02
C LEU A 58 12.80 -34.29 -7.39
N LYS A 59 12.39 -35.06 -6.40
CA LYS A 59 11.81 -36.41 -6.52
C LYS A 59 10.45 -36.54 -5.84
N LYS A 60 10.20 -35.68 -4.85
CA LYS A 60 9.00 -35.75 -4.01
C LYS A 60 8.33 -34.38 -3.92
N VAL A 61 7.02 -34.35 -4.04
CA VAL A 61 6.20 -33.18 -3.80
C VAL A 61 5.21 -33.51 -2.70
N TRP A 62 5.33 -32.79 -1.58
CA TRP A 62 4.45 -32.93 -0.44
C TRP A 62 3.49 -31.75 -0.37
N LEU A 63 2.19 -32.02 -0.30
CA LEU A 63 1.18 -31.03 0.03
C LEU A 63 0.88 -31.08 1.51
N VAL A 64 1.05 -29.99 2.24
CA VAL A 64 0.61 -29.84 3.62
C VAL A 64 -0.73 -29.11 3.64
N GLY A 65 -1.74 -29.76 4.25
CA GLY A 65 -3.08 -29.22 4.32
C GLY A 65 -3.87 -29.74 5.49
N ASP A 66 -5.19 -29.60 5.43
CA ASP A 66 -6.11 -30.06 6.46
C ASP A 66 -7.34 -30.77 5.85
N GLY A 67 -8.21 -31.32 6.69
CA GLY A 67 -9.37 -32.10 6.28
C GLY A 67 -10.54 -31.30 5.70
N ARG A 68 -10.41 -29.99 5.45
CA ARG A 68 -11.48 -29.20 4.82
C ARG A 68 -11.60 -29.53 3.33
N TYR A 69 -12.81 -29.39 2.81
CA TYR A 69 -13.11 -29.68 1.40
C TYR A 69 -12.09 -29.08 0.43
N VAL A 70 -11.72 -27.81 0.60
CA VAL A 70 -10.80 -27.11 -0.29
C VAL A 70 -9.43 -27.77 -0.40
N ASN A 71 -8.92 -28.38 0.68
CA ASN A 71 -7.65 -29.09 0.67
C ASN A 71 -7.78 -30.51 0.13
N GLN A 72 -8.91 -31.16 0.37
CA GLN A 72 -9.20 -32.46 -0.24
C GLN A 72 -9.33 -32.35 -1.77
N GLN A 73 -10.01 -31.31 -2.24
CA GLN A 73 -10.11 -31.02 -3.67
C GLN A 73 -8.75 -30.67 -4.28
N LEU A 74 -7.98 -29.81 -3.61
CA LEU A 74 -6.64 -29.45 -4.04
C LEU A 74 -5.72 -30.67 -4.11
N SER A 75 -5.76 -31.54 -3.11
CA SER A 75 -4.97 -32.77 -3.10
C SER A 75 -5.33 -33.68 -4.26
N TYR A 76 -6.62 -33.87 -4.50
CA TYR A 76 -7.12 -34.66 -5.62
C TYR A 76 -6.66 -34.10 -6.98
N ASP A 77 -6.78 -32.78 -7.17
CA ASP A 77 -6.37 -32.12 -8.41
C ASP A 77 -4.85 -32.18 -8.61
N LEU A 78 -4.06 -32.01 -7.53
CA LEU A 78 -2.61 -32.18 -7.56
C LEU A 78 -2.20 -33.63 -7.89
N GLU A 79 -2.83 -34.62 -7.28
CA GLU A 79 -2.56 -36.03 -7.55
C GLU A 79 -2.75 -36.34 -9.03
N HIS A 80 -3.83 -35.84 -9.62
CA HIS A 80 -4.09 -36.01 -11.07
C HIS A 80 -3.07 -35.27 -11.92
N LEU A 81 -2.72 -34.01 -11.57
CA LEU A 81 -1.69 -33.25 -12.25
C LEU A 81 -0.34 -33.97 -12.21
N MET A 82 0.04 -34.49 -11.03
CA MET A 82 1.29 -35.22 -10.86
C MET A 82 1.32 -36.50 -11.68
N ALA A 83 0.23 -37.25 -11.69
CA ALA A 83 0.13 -38.49 -12.50
C ALA A 83 0.22 -38.20 -14.00
N GLN A 84 -0.30 -37.09 -14.49
CA GLN A 84 -0.33 -36.74 -15.90
C GLN A 84 0.95 -36.05 -16.38
N GLU A 85 1.42 -35.02 -15.67
CA GLU A 85 2.53 -34.19 -16.14
C GLU A 85 3.88 -34.53 -15.48
N TYR A 86 3.86 -35.16 -14.30
CA TYR A 86 5.08 -35.44 -13.51
C TYR A 86 5.10 -36.87 -12.94
N PRO A 87 4.85 -37.93 -13.74
CA PRO A 87 4.73 -39.31 -13.24
C PRO A 87 6.00 -39.84 -12.56
N GLN A 88 7.14 -39.16 -12.76
CA GLN A 88 8.41 -39.51 -12.12
C GLN A 88 8.55 -38.95 -10.69
N LEU A 89 7.64 -38.05 -10.27
CA LEU A 89 7.68 -37.45 -8.93
C LEU A 89 6.70 -38.14 -8.00
N GLU A 90 7.14 -38.48 -6.81
CA GLU A 90 6.27 -39.01 -5.74
C GLU A 90 5.43 -37.87 -5.15
N TYR A 91 4.12 -38.05 -5.14
CA TYR A 91 3.20 -37.09 -4.49
C TYR A 91 2.70 -37.65 -3.15
N ARG A 92 2.60 -36.79 -2.13
CA ARG A 92 2.03 -37.13 -0.84
C ARG A 92 1.25 -35.98 -0.23
N PHE A 93 0.04 -36.26 0.24
CA PHE A 93 -0.75 -35.30 1.03
C PHE A 93 -0.55 -35.55 2.53
N LEU A 94 -0.05 -34.54 3.25
CA LEU A 94 0.15 -34.52 4.69
C LEU A 94 -0.99 -33.73 5.33
N SER A 95 -1.98 -34.42 5.88
CA SER A 95 -3.22 -33.82 6.32
C SER A 95 -3.29 -33.68 7.84
N ALA A 96 -3.71 -32.51 8.33
CA ALA A 96 -4.04 -32.31 9.74
C ALA A 96 -5.25 -33.14 10.23
N ALA A 97 -6.01 -33.78 9.30
CA ALA A 97 -7.05 -34.75 9.68
C ALA A 97 -6.43 -36.06 10.18
N ASP A 98 -5.29 -36.46 9.60
CA ASP A 98 -4.70 -37.78 9.78
C ASP A 98 -3.51 -37.76 10.77
N MET A 99 -2.86 -36.61 10.95
CA MET A 99 -1.66 -36.49 11.79
C MET A 99 -1.68 -35.24 12.68
N SER A 100 -0.94 -35.31 13.76
CA SER A 100 -0.68 -34.16 14.63
C SER A 100 0.38 -33.23 14.04
N LEU A 101 0.49 -32.01 14.59
CA LEU A 101 1.54 -31.06 14.19
C LEU A 101 2.95 -31.62 14.48
N ASN A 102 3.13 -32.32 15.60
CA ASN A 102 4.43 -32.91 15.96
C ASN A 102 4.84 -34.02 14.99
N GLU A 103 3.91 -34.84 14.54
CA GLU A 103 4.18 -35.87 13.51
C GLU A 103 4.52 -35.21 12.17
N LEU A 104 3.81 -34.14 11.78
CA LEU A 104 4.15 -33.38 10.58
C LEU A 104 5.57 -32.83 10.67
N LEU A 105 5.90 -32.16 11.79
CA LEU A 105 7.25 -31.58 11.99
C LEU A 105 8.33 -32.67 11.93
N GLY A 106 8.12 -33.82 12.56
CA GLY A 106 9.06 -34.94 12.47
C GLY A 106 9.28 -35.45 11.05
N GLN A 107 8.23 -35.44 10.20
CA GLN A 107 8.36 -35.78 8.78
C GLN A 107 9.11 -34.70 8.01
N LEU A 108 8.83 -33.43 8.23
CA LEU A 108 9.51 -32.31 7.55
C LEU A 108 10.98 -32.22 7.96
N ASP A 109 11.30 -32.45 9.22
CA ASP A 109 12.68 -32.45 9.73
C ASP A 109 13.53 -33.61 9.20
N SER A 110 12.89 -34.75 8.90
CA SER A 110 13.55 -35.95 8.34
C SER A 110 13.59 -35.97 6.81
N ALA A 111 12.96 -34.98 6.15
CA ALA A 111 12.88 -34.95 4.70
C ALA A 111 14.23 -34.56 4.08
N ASP A 112 14.55 -35.20 2.96
CA ASP A 112 15.72 -34.82 2.16
C ASP A 112 15.45 -33.51 1.41
N ILE A 113 16.13 -32.46 1.83
CA ILE A 113 15.98 -31.08 1.32
C ILE A 113 16.32 -31.01 -0.18
N ALA A 114 17.30 -31.80 -0.64
CA ALA A 114 17.75 -31.76 -2.03
C ALA A 114 16.76 -32.40 -3.02
N SER A 115 15.81 -33.18 -2.52
CA SER A 115 14.91 -33.96 -3.38
C SER A 115 13.43 -33.81 -3.04
N THR A 116 13.05 -33.01 -2.02
CA THR A 116 11.66 -32.86 -1.59
C THR A 116 11.23 -31.40 -1.65
N GLY A 117 10.13 -31.13 -2.37
CA GLY A 117 9.45 -29.84 -2.39
C GLY A 117 8.18 -29.89 -1.53
N VAL A 118 7.97 -28.88 -0.68
CA VAL A 118 6.80 -28.81 0.22
C VAL A 118 5.94 -27.61 -0.15
N LEU A 119 4.69 -27.91 -0.52
CA LEU A 119 3.63 -26.93 -0.77
C LEU A 119 2.72 -26.86 0.45
N PHE A 120 2.46 -25.66 0.95
CA PHE A 120 1.61 -25.43 2.11
C PHE A 120 0.33 -24.67 1.73
N SER A 121 -0.83 -25.24 2.04
CA SER A 121 -2.13 -24.58 1.86
C SER A 121 -2.66 -24.01 3.17
N SER A 122 -2.77 -24.85 4.20
CA SER A 122 -3.30 -24.46 5.52
C SER A 122 -3.10 -25.58 6.53
N TRP A 123 -3.22 -25.27 7.82
CA TRP A 123 -3.16 -26.25 8.89
C TRP A 123 -4.22 -25.94 9.95
N PHE A 124 -5.35 -26.60 9.85
CA PHE A 124 -6.45 -26.50 10.81
C PHE A 124 -6.74 -27.87 11.40
N ARG A 125 -6.59 -27.97 12.70
CA ARG A 125 -6.99 -29.16 13.42
C ARG A 125 -8.09 -28.82 14.40
N LYS A 126 -9.15 -29.65 14.45
CA LYS A 126 -10.22 -29.51 15.43
C LYS A 126 -9.65 -29.81 16.82
N SER A 127 -9.83 -28.89 17.75
CA SER A 127 -9.44 -29.15 19.13
C SER A 127 -10.37 -30.19 19.75
N GLU A 128 -9.80 -31.23 20.31
CA GLU A 128 -10.57 -32.27 21.05
C GLU A 128 -11.23 -31.70 22.31
N LEU A 129 -10.62 -30.65 22.89
CA LEU A 129 -11.09 -30.04 24.15
C LEU A 129 -12.22 -29.01 23.94
N VAL A 130 -12.29 -28.34 22.81
CA VAL A 130 -13.20 -27.19 22.60
C VAL A 130 -14.22 -27.45 21.50
N GLY A 131 -14.06 -28.51 20.71
CA GLY A 131 -14.96 -28.83 19.58
C GLY A 131 -14.92 -27.86 18.43
N SER A 132 -14.16 -26.76 18.54
CA SER A 132 -14.01 -25.74 17.51
C SER A 132 -12.66 -25.84 16.81
N PRO A 133 -12.56 -25.53 15.51
CA PRO A 133 -11.27 -25.50 14.83
C PRO A 133 -10.41 -24.40 15.46
N VAL A 134 -9.22 -24.75 15.92
CA VAL A 134 -8.25 -23.79 16.44
C VAL A 134 -7.31 -23.41 15.30
N ILE A 135 -7.37 -22.14 14.90
CA ILE A 135 -6.36 -21.54 14.05
C ILE A 135 -5.17 -21.21 14.95
N ASN A 136 -4.14 -22.01 14.89
CA ASN A 136 -2.91 -21.67 15.58
C ASN A 136 -2.02 -20.87 14.62
N ALA A 137 -2.02 -19.54 14.74
CA ALA A 137 -1.14 -18.65 13.96
C ALA A 137 0.35 -19.04 14.10
N ASN A 138 0.72 -19.65 15.25
CA ASN A 138 2.07 -20.15 15.46
C ASN A 138 2.38 -21.41 14.65
N SER A 139 1.37 -22.19 14.22
CA SER A 139 1.59 -23.39 13.41
C SER A 139 2.32 -23.06 12.10
N PHE A 140 1.96 -21.97 11.44
CA PHE A 140 2.59 -21.53 10.20
C PHE A 140 4.08 -21.22 10.41
N ARG A 141 4.39 -20.52 11.49
CA ARG A 141 5.76 -20.17 11.86
C ARG A 141 6.59 -21.39 12.24
N VAL A 142 6.00 -22.33 12.96
CA VAL A 142 6.70 -23.57 13.36
C VAL A 142 6.96 -24.43 12.12
N ILE A 143 5.98 -24.59 11.22
CA ILE A 143 6.12 -25.37 9.98
C ILE A 143 7.18 -24.75 9.07
N SER A 144 7.22 -23.43 8.92
CA SER A 144 8.21 -22.76 8.08
C SER A 144 9.62 -22.75 8.64
N ASN A 145 9.77 -22.93 9.97
CA ASN A 145 11.07 -22.97 10.63
C ASN A 145 11.77 -24.34 10.50
N THR A 146 11.09 -25.37 9.99
CA THR A 146 11.75 -26.66 9.68
C THR A 146 12.90 -26.47 8.70
N PRO A 147 13.92 -27.33 8.67
CA PRO A 147 15.05 -27.19 7.75
C PRO A 147 14.64 -27.16 6.28
N ILE A 148 13.61 -27.91 5.91
CA ILE A 148 13.11 -27.98 4.53
C ILE A 148 12.42 -26.67 4.12
N PRO A 149 12.68 -26.16 2.89
CA PRO A 149 11.95 -25.01 2.38
C PRO A 149 10.48 -25.32 2.15
N VAL A 150 9.61 -24.49 2.74
CA VAL A 150 8.16 -24.61 2.62
C VAL A 150 7.63 -23.48 1.76
N PHE A 151 6.94 -23.82 0.68
CA PHE A 151 6.35 -22.88 -0.25
C PHE A 151 4.84 -22.77 0.00
N ALA A 152 4.31 -21.56 -0.04
CA ALA A 152 2.90 -21.33 0.23
C ALA A 152 2.07 -21.37 -1.06
N LEU A 153 0.83 -21.84 -0.96
CA LEU A 153 -0.15 -21.81 -2.05
C LEU A 153 -1.14 -20.63 -1.91
N LYS A 154 -1.02 -19.84 -0.85
CA LYS A 154 -1.90 -18.69 -0.59
C LYS A 154 -1.08 -17.49 -0.10
N SER A 155 -1.26 -16.34 -0.72
CA SER A 155 -0.58 -15.10 -0.39
C SER A 155 -0.66 -14.71 1.10
N PRO A 156 -1.82 -14.76 1.78
CA PRO A 156 -1.92 -14.38 3.20
C PRO A 156 -1.05 -15.23 4.14
N VAL A 157 -0.72 -16.45 3.72
CA VAL A 157 0.12 -17.37 4.52
C VAL A 157 1.59 -16.95 4.49
N MET A 158 2.02 -16.21 3.46
CA MET A 158 3.39 -15.73 3.35
C MET A 158 3.75 -14.66 4.37
N ASN A 159 2.80 -13.78 4.70
CA ASN A 159 3.07 -12.64 5.57
C ASN A 159 3.44 -13.10 6.98
N ASN A 160 4.67 -12.77 7.43
CA ASN A 160 5.21 -13.09 8.76
C ASN A 160 5.27 -14.58 9.11
N SER A 161 5.11 -15.48 8.13
CA SER A 161 5.12 -16.93 8.39
C SER A 161 6.50 -17.59 8.28
N GLY A 162 7.46 -16.94 7.60
CA GLY A 162 8.76 -17.55 7.28
C GLY A 162 8.73 -18.51 6.08
N MET A 163 7.60 -18.58 5.35
CA MET A 163 7.49 -19.36 4.12
C MET A 163 8.26 -18.70 2.98
N VAL A 164 8.85 -19.53 2.09
CA VAL A 164 9.79 -19.05 1.08
C VAL A 164 9.12 -18.22 0.01
N GLY A 165 8.00 -18.72 -0.53
CA GLY A 165 7.31 -18.06 -1.63
C GLY A 165 6.29 -18.95 -2.31
N GLY A 166 5.88 -18.57 -3.51
CA GLY A 166 4.96 -19.33 -4.35
C GLY A 166 4.34 -18.46 -5.44
N TYR A 167 3.53 -19.10 -6.29
CA TYR A 167 2.69 -18.40 -7.25
C TYR A 167 1.34 -18.04 -6.62
N PHE A 168 1.00 -16.77 -6.67
CA PHE A 168 -0.25 -16.22 -6.12
C PHE A 168 -0.93 -15.31 -7.14
N CYS A 169 -2.19 -14.95 -6.87
CA CYS A 169 -2.81 -13.82 -7.54
C CYS A 169 -2.18 -12.51 -7.02
N ASP A 170 -2.06 -11.52 -7.90
CA ASP A 170 -1.67 -10.18 -7.49
C ASP A 170 -2.77 -9.58 -6.59
N PRO A 171 -2.48 -9.33 -5.30
CA PRO A 171 -3.48 -8.79 -4.37
C PRO A 171 -3.95 -7.39 -4.76
N ASN A 172 -3.08 -6.56 -5.37
CA ASN A 172 -3.44 -5.21 -5.78
C ASN A 172 -4.39 -5.23 -6.99
N ALA A 173 -4.10 -6.10 -7.97
CA ALA A 173 -4.98 -6.29 -9.12
C ALA A 173 -6.33 -6.88 -8.71
N PHE A 174 -6.35 -7.83 -7.78
CA PHE A 174 -7.58 -8.40 -7.23
C PHE A 174 -8.41 -7.35 -6.49
N GLU A 175 -7.80 -6.54 -5.63
CA GLU A 175 -8.47 -5.46 -4.91
C GLU A 175 -9.07 -4.42 -5.87
N ALA A 176 -8.32 -4.01 -6.88
CA ALA A 176 -8.79 -3.07 -7.89
C ALA A 176 -10.03 -3.62 -8.64
N HIS A 177 -10.01 -4.90 -9.03
CA HIS A 177 -11.14 -5.56 -9.69
C HIS A 177 -12.34 -5.72 -8.76
N LEU A 178 -12.10 -6.05 -7.50
CA LEU A 178 -13.16 -6.14 -6.48
C LEU A 178 -13.88 -4.79 -6.33
N LEU A 179 -13.13 -3.70 -6.16
CA LEU A 179 -13.69 -2.35 -6.06
C LEU A 179 -14.46 -1.95 -7.33
N GLN A 180 -13.91 -2.25 -8.50
CA GLN A 180 -14.57 -1.99 -9.79
C GLN A 180 -15.88 -2.77 -9.93
N THR A 181 -15.88 -4.05 -9.55
CA THR A 181 -17.07 -4.91 -9.59
C THR A 181 -18.15 -4.39 -8.67
N ILE A 182 -17.80 -4.09 -7.41
CA ILE A 182 -18.73 -3.52 -6.43
C ILE A 182 -19.33 -2.19 -6.95
N SER A 183 -18.47 -1.29 -7.43
CA SER A 183 -18.90 0.01 -7.97
C SER A 183 -19.87 -0.14 -9.16
N SER A 184 -19.60 -1.12 -10.03
CA SER A 184 -20.48 -1.41 -11.19
C SER A 184 -21.86 -1.91 -10.75
N VAL A 185 -21.90 -2.80 -9.76
CA VAL A 185 -23.18 -3.31 -9.21
C VAL A 185 -23.95 -2.19 -8.51
N LEU A 186 -23.29 -1.35 -7.74
CA LEU A 186 -23.93 -0.21 -7.08
C LEU A 186 -24.43 0.84 -8.07
N ALA A 187 -23.80 0.95 -9.24
CA ALA A 187 -24.26 1.80 -10.35
C ALA A 187 -25.44 1.19 -11.13
N GLY A 188 -25.95 0.01 -10.71
CA GLY A 188 -27.12 -0.64 -11.30
C GLY A 188 -26.80 -1.65 -12.40
N LYS A 189 -25.52 -1.96 -12.66
CA LYS A 189 -25.17 -3.01 -13.62
C LYS A 189 -25.52 -4.38 -13.03
N SER A 190 -26.16 -5.23 -13.83
CA SER A 190 -26.49 -6.59 -13.41
C SER A 190 -25.21 -7.41 -13.22
N PRO A 191 -25.01 -8.13 -12.07
CA PRO A 191 -23.86 -8.99 -11.86
C PRO A 191 -23.53 -9.94 -13.02
N ARG A 192 -24.56 -10.55 -13.65
CA ARG A 192 -24.37 -11.44 -14.80
C ARG A 192 -23.75 -10.78 -16.04
N GLU A 193 -23.79 -9.44 -16.12
CA GLU A 193 -23.19 -8.66 -17.21
C GLU A 193 -21.73 -8.29 -16.93
N ILE A 194 -21.24 -8.60 -15.72
CA ILE A 194 -19.86 -8.36 -15.32
C ILE A 194 -19.09 -9.65 -15.57
N PRO A 195 -18.04 -9.62 -16.41
CA PRO A 195 -17.23 -10.81 -16.69
C PRO A 195 -16.60 -11.37 -15.40
N PHE A 196 -16.43 -12.68 -15.37
CA PHE A 196 -15.67 -13.32 -14.29
C PHE A 196 -14.23 -12.85 -14.32
N TYR A 197 -13.70 -12.53 -13.16
CA TYR A 197 -12.30 -12.16 -13.03
C TYR A 197 -11.44 -13.40 -12.78
N HIS A 198 -10.44 -13.58 -13.65
CA HIS A 198 -9.40 -14.58 -13.52
C HIS A 198 -8.07 -13.87 -13.26
N SER A 199 -7.49 -14.08 -12.09
CA SER A 199 -6.18 -13.53 -11.78
C SER A 199 -5.09 -14.29 -12.52
N ALA A 200 -4.07 -13.57 -12.99
CA ALA A 200 -2.83 -14.19 -13.45
C ALA A 200 -2.00 -14.68 -12.24
N ALA A 201 -1.26 -15.78 -12.48
CA ALA A 201 -0.28 -16.27 -11.52
C ALA A 201 0.96 -15.37 -11.53
N MET A 202 1.38 -14.91 -10.36
CA MET A 202 2.61 -14.14 -10.20
C MET A 202 3.50 -14.76 -9.12
N PRO A 203 4.81 -14.88 -9.34
CA PRO A 203 5.73 -15.43 -8.36
C PRO A 203 6.13 -14.38 -7.32
N PHE A 204 5.83 -14.67 -6.05
CA PHE A 204 6.20 -13.82 -4.90
C PHE A 204 7.08 -14.62 -3.95
N PHE A 205 8.14 -13.98 -3.44
CA PHE A 205 9.08 -14.59 -2.51
C PHE A 205 9.35 -13.68 -1.32
N ASN A 206 9.39 -14.28 -0.14
CA ASN A 206 9.92 -13.64 1.06
C ASN A 206 11.44 -13.74 1.02
N TYR A 207 12.12 -12.65 0.70
CA TYR A 207 13.57 -12.65 0.47
C TYR A 207 14.39 -13.15 1.68
N PRO A 208 14.15 -12.72 2.93
CA PRO A 208 14.82 -13.26 4.09
C PRO A 208 14.63 -14.78 4.26
N ALA A 209 13.39 -15.28 4.06
CA ALA A 209 13.10 -16.70 4.17
C ALA A 209 13.76 -17.50 3.03
N LEU A 210 13.76 -16.96 1.82
CA LEU A 210 14.43 -17.53 0.65
C LEU A 210 15.93 -17.77 0.91
N VAL A 211 16.62 -16.71 1.35
CA VAL A 211 18.06 -16.76 1.64
C VAL A 211 18.35 -17.67 2.82
N ALA A 212 17.52 -17.64 3.88
CA ALA A 212 17.68 -18.53 5.03
C ALA A 212 17.58 -20.02 4.67
N LYS A 213 16.88 -20.36 3.57
CA LYS A 213 16.78 -21.73 3.03
C LYS A 213 17.83 -22.06 1.97
N GLY A 214 18.78 -21.16 1.72
CA GLY A 214 19.92 -21.40 0.82
C GLY A 214 19.64 -21.08 -0.65
N PHE A 215 18.53 -20.44 -0.97
CA PHE A 215 18.23 -19.97 -2.32
C PHE A 215 18.70 -18.54 -2.56
N THR A 216 18.92 -18.22 -3.82
CA THR A 216 19.22 -16.87 -4.29
C THR A 216 18.06 -16.33 -5.14
N ALA A 217 18.11 -15.04 -5.48
CA ALA A 217 17.12 -14.47 -6.39
C ALA A 217 17.19 -15.07 -7.81
N ASP A 218 18.36 -15.58 -8.20
CA ASP A 218 18.57 -16.17 -9.54
C ASP A 218 17.99 -17.58 -9.67
N ASP A 219 17.70 -18.24 -8.54
CA ASP A 219 17.04 -19.54 -8.51
C ASP A 219 15.52 -19.43 -8.68
N CYS A 220 14.98 -18.20 -8.62
CA CYS A 220 13.56 -17.93 -8.70
C CYS A 220 13.10 -17.74 -10.15
N PRO A 221 11.82 -18.02 -10.47
CA PRO A 221 11.26 -17.77 -11.78
C PRO A 221 11.46 -16.32 -12.26
N PRO A 222 11.50 -16.08 -13.58
CA PRO A 222 11.52 -14.73 -14.12
C PRO A 222 10.35 -13.88 -13.58
N GLU A 223 10.57 -12.56 -13.46
CA GLU A 223 9.58 -11.59 -12.97
C GLU A 223 9.14 -11.79 -11.52
N SER A 224 9.92 -12.53 -10.73
CA SER A 224 9.66 -12.76 -9.30
C SER A 224 9.65 -11.46 -8.51
N ILE A 225 8.62 -11.28 -7.69
CA ILE A 225 8.49 -10.15 -6.77
C ILE A 225 9.03 -10.58 -5.40
N PHE A 226 9.99 -9.81 -4.88
CA PHE A 226 10.61 -10.09 -3.59
C PHE A 226 10.08 -9.15 -2.51
N ILE A 227 9.47 -9.72 -1.47
CA ILE A 227 9.04 -9.02 -0.27
C ILE A 227 10.24 -8.95 0.69
N ASP A 228 10.40 -7.82 1.37
CA ASP A 228 11.47 -7.60 2.36
C ASP A 228 12.90 -7.79 1.81
N ARG A 229 13.09 -7.59 0.50
CA ARG A 229 14.43 -7.60 -0.09
C ARG A 229 15.21 -6.42 0.45
N PRO A 230 16.37 -6.65 1.09
CA PRO A 230 17.18 -5.57 1.59
C PRO A 230 17.57 -4.66 0.43
N GLN A 231 17.41 -3.38 0.65
CA GLN A 231 17.85 -2.40 -0.33
C GLN A 231 19.36 -2.51 -0.53
N THR A 232 19.81 -2.41 -1.76
CA THR A 232 21.24 -2.31 -2.04
C THR A 232 21.83 -1.11 -1.32
N PHE A 233 23.12 -1.13 -1.01
CA PHE A 233 23.83 -0.01 -0.39
C PHE A 233 23.51 1.33 -1.07
N PHE A 234 23.46 1.34 -2.41
CA PHE A 234 23.10 2.52 -3.18
C PHE A 234 21.62 2.95 -3.00
N GLN A 235 20.69 2.01 -2.90
CA GLN A 235 19.28 2.31 -2.66
C GLN A 235 19.06 2.82 -1.23
N GLN A 236 19.66 2.16 -0.25
CA GLN A 236 19.57 2.53 1.15
C GLN A 236 20.18 3.91 1.42
N HIS A 237 21.25 4.26 0.74
CA HIS A 237 21.97 5.53 0.91
C HIS A 237 21.73 6.52 -0.24
N ARG A 238 20.67 6.29 -1.05
CA ARG A 238 20.35 7.13 -2.21
C ARG A 238 20.32 8.62 -1.88
N LEU A 239 19.68 8.97 -0.77
CA LEU A 239 19.63 10.37 -0.30
C LEU A 239 21.01 10.91 0.06
N LEU A 240 21.88 10.10 0.66
CA LEU A 240 23.26 10.49 0.96
C LEU A 240 24.08 10.70 -0.32
N PHE A 241 23.90 9.84 -1.34
CA PHE A 241 24.56 10.02 -2.65
C PHE A 241 24.05 11.26 -3.37
N ILE A 242 22.72 11.49 -3.35
CA ILE A 242 22.13 12.71 -3.90
C ILE A 242 22.64 13.94 -3.14
N ALA A 243 22.59 13.92 -1.82
CA ALA A 243 23.10 15.00 -0.98
C ALA A 243 24.61 15.24 -1.19
N GLY A 244 25.39 14.16 -1.27
CA GLY A 244 26.82 14.21 -1.59
C GLY A 244 27.11 14.79 -2.98
N SER A 245 26.34 14.39 -4.00
CA SER A 245 26.47 14.94 -5.36
C SER A 245 26.10 16.42 -5.40
N ILE A 246 25.03 16.80 -4.71
CA ILE A 246 24.62 18.22 -4.59
C ILE A 246 25.70 19.02 -3.84
N LEU A 247 26.27 18.45 -2.78
CA LEU A 247 27.35 19.07 -2.01
C LEU A 247 28.61 19.26 -2.87
N ILE A 248 29.03 18.24 -3.62
CA ILE A 248 30.19 18.29 -4.51
C ILE A 248 29.95 19.32 -5.61
N LEU A 249 28.76 19.29 -6.23
CA LEU A 249 28.38 20.26 -7.24
C LEU A 249 28.38 21.70 -6.66
N GLY A 250 27.85 21.86 -5.45
CA GLY A 250 27.87 23.11 -4.71
C GLY A 250 29.28 23.61 -4.41
N LEU A 251 30.18 22.71 -3.98
CA LEU A 251 31.58 23.03 -3.73
C LEU A 251 32.34 23.39 -5.01
N LEU A 252 32.11 22.68 -6.11
CA LEU A 252 32.69 23.00 -7.42
C LEU A 252 32.16 24.34 -7.94
N LEU A 253 30.85 24.57 -7.82
CA LEU A 253 30.25 25.83 -8.18
C LEU A 253 30.77 26.98 -7.30
N PHE A 254 30.90 26.75 -6.01
CA PHE A 254 31.47 27.70 -5.06
C PHE A 254 32.95 28.02 -5.39
N TYR A 255 33.74 26.97 -5.68
CA TYR A 255 35.14 27.15 -6.13
C TYR A 255 35.20 27.95 -7.43
N PHE A 256 34.37 27.60 -8.42
CA PHE A 256 34.34 28.29 -9.69
C PHE A 256 33.87 29.74 -9.58
N LEU A 257 32.83 29.98 -8.76
CA LEU A 257 32.35 31.32 -8.47
C LEU A 257 33.41 32.16 -7.73
N ASN A 258 34.06 31.59 -6.73
CA ASN A 258 35.15 32.25 -6.01
C ASN A 258 36.37 32.56 -6.92
N HIS A 259 36.73 31.62 -7.79
CA HIS A 259 37.78 31.86 -8.76
C HIS A 259 37.42 32.99 -9.73
N ARG A 260 36.22 33.01 -10.25
CA ARG A 260 35.70 34.08 -11.11
C ARG A 260 35.57 35.42 -10.40
N ILE A 261 35.12 35.39 -9.13
CA ILE A 261 35.05 36.58 -8.28
C ILE A 261 36.45 37.18 -8.03
N ARG A 262 37.48 36.33 -7.84
CA ARG A 262 38.87 36.81 -7.73
C ARG A 262 39.41 37.42 -9.03
N THR A 263 39.02 36.90 -10.16
CA THR A 263 39.43 37.44 -11.47
C THR A 263 38.62 38.68 -11.88
N LEU A 264 37.34 38.77 -11.50
CA LEU A 264 36.46 39.90 -11.78
C LEU A 264 36.49 41.01 -10.71
N LYS A 265 37.02 40.75 -9.51
CA LYS A 265 37.22 41.79 -8.48
C LYS A 265 38.21 42.90 -8.91
N ALA A 266 38.91 42.68 -10.00
CA ALA A 266 39.77 43.72 -10.62
C ALA A 266 38.97 44.77 -11.43
N LEU A 267 37.71 44.51 -11.77
CA LEU A 267 37.12 45.35 -12.84
C LEU A 267 35.68 45.85 -12.63
N ASN A 268 35.05 45.90 -11.58
CA ASN A 268 33.71 46.56 -11.42
C ASN A 268 32.78 45.92 -10.42
N THR A 269 32.47 46.64 -9.40
CA THR A 269 31.97 45.89 -8.41
C THR A 269 30.86 46.18 -7.47
N ALA A 270 30.63 47.19 -6.93
CA ALA A 270 29.73 47.29 -5.79
C ALA A 270 28.24 47.44 -6.17
N GLN A 271 27.94 48.19 -7.18
CA GLN A 271 26.54 48.56 -7.48
C GLN A 271 25.71 47.49 -8.26
N ARG A 272 26.35 46.60 -8.98
CA ARG A 272 25.62 45.54 -9.74
C ARG A 272 25.14 44.40 -8.85
N ARG A 273 25.82 44.12 -7.73
CA ARG A 273 25.52 42.99 -6.86
C ARG A 273 24.20 43.12 -6.12
N GLU A 274 23.91 44.30 -5.58
CA GLU A 274 22.64 44.47 -4.82
C GLU A 274 21.43 44.34 -5.73
N PHE A 275 21.51 44.80 -6.95
CA PHE A 275 20.39 44.77 -7.89
C PHE A 275 20.10 43.36 -8.43
N GLU A 276 21.15 42.58 -8.74
CA GLU A 276 21.01 41.22 -9.29
C GLU A 276 20.51 40.22 -8.21
N THR A 277 21.05 40.29 -6.97
CA THR A 277 20.63 39.46 -5.85
C THR A 277 19.18 39.77 -5.41
N SER A 278 18.82 41.03 -5.45
CA SER A 278 17.45 41.46 -5.11
C SER A 278 16.44 40.95 -6.15
N ARG A 279 16.82 40.95 -7.44
CA ARG A 279 15.97 40.50 -8.55
C ARG A 279 15.79 38.98 -8.58
N GLU A 280 16.84 38.22 -8.30
CA GLU A 280 16.77 36.75 -8.20
C GLU A 280 15.92 36.33 -6.99
N PHE A 281 16.10 37.01 -5.87
CA PHE A 281 15.27 36.78 -4.68
C PHE A 281 13.79 37.07 -4.96
N THR A 282 13.49 38.16 -5.64
CA THR A 282 12.12 38.53 -6.00
C THR A 282 11.51 37.48 -6.96
N ASN A 283 12.27 37.04 -7.97
CA ASN A 283 11.81 36.00 -8.89
C ASN A 283 11.55 34.64 -8.21
N LEU A 284 12.42 34.21 -7.32
CA LEU A 284 12.23 32.98 -6.54
C LEU A 284 11.01 33.08 -5.61
N PHE A 285 10.86 34.23 -4.98
CA PHE A 285 9.76 34.51 -4.09
C PHE A 285 8.41 34.56 -4.81
N ASP A 286 8.35 35.21 -5.99
CA ASP A 286 7.11 35.32 -6.78
C ASP A 286 6.71 34.02 -7.48
N ASN A 287 7.67 33.14 -7.78
CA ASN A 287 7.41 31.85 -8.43
C ASN A 287 7.26 30.67 -7.43
N MET A 288 7.26 30.91 -6.14
CA MET A 288 6.97 29.85 -5.16
C MET A 288 5.61 29.23 -5.43
N PRO A 289 5.46 27.87 -5.36
CA PRO A 289 4.18 27.20 -5.58
C PRO A 289 3.17 27.44 -4.44
N VAL A 290 3.61 28.10 -3.38
CA VAL A 290 2.82 28.42 -2.16
C VAL A 290 2.53 29.90 -2.15
N ALA A 291 1.28 30.29 -1.94
CA ALA A 291 0.92 31.68 -1.74
C ALA A 291 1.43 32.15 -0.36
N TYR A 292 2.11 33.29 -0.35
CA TYR A 292 2.73 33.85 0.86
C TYR A 292 2.30 35.28 1.10
N MET A 293 2.03 35.59 2.36
CA MET A 293 1.89 36.96 2.82
C MET A 293 2.63 37.18 4.15
N GLN A 294 3.14 38.37 4.31
CA GLN A 294 3.58 38.91 5.61
C GLN A 294 2.63 40.02 6.02
N ALA A 295 2.13 39.90 7.24
CA ALA A 295 1.21 40.89 7.78
C ALA A 295 1.69 41.43 9.14
N LYS A 296 1.51 42.74 9.35
CA LYS A 296 1.74 43.42 10.62
C LYS A 296 0.46 43.33 11.44
N LEU A 297 0.60 43.00 12.72
CA LEU A 297 -0.51 43.01 13.67
C LEU A 297 -0.84 44.43 14.10
N ILE A 298 -2.03 44.92 13.76
CA ILE A 298 -2.51 46.24 14.20
C ILE A 298 -3.17 46.09 15.56
N ARG A 299 -2.66 46.80 16.56
CA ARG A 299 -3.16 46.74 17.94
C ARG A 299 -3.98 47.97 18.28
N GLY A 300 -5.10 47.76 18.95
CA GLY A 300 -5.92 48.83 19.54
C GLY A 300 -5.30 49.43 20.80
N GLY A 301 -5.95 50.45 21.37
CA GLY A 301 -5.46 51.17 22.56
C GLY A 301 -5.34 50.31 23.83
N ASN A 302 -6.02 49.18 23.89
CA ASN A 302 -5.96 48.19 24.97
C ASN A 302 -4.92 47.08 24.75
N GLY A 303 -4.15 47.14 23.62
CA GLY A 303 -3.16 46.12 23.25
C GLY A 303 -3.72 44.91 22.48
N GLU A 304 -5.02 44.82 22.33
CA GLU A 304 -5.69 43.78 21.55
C GLU A 304 -5.45 43.98 20.04
N VAL A 305 -5.26 42.90 19.31
CA VAL A 305 -5.09 42.95 17.85
C VAL A 305 -6.47 43.11 17.19
N ILE A 306 -6.63 44.20 16.47
CA ILE A 306 -7.91 44.61 15.87
C ILE A 306 -7.94 44.41 14.37
N ASP A 307 -6.79 44.39 13.70
CA ASP A 307 -6.69 44.19 12.25
C ASP A 307 -5.28 43.74 11.86
N LEU A 308 -5.11 43.44 10.57
CA LEU A 308 -3.84 43.11 9.94
C LEU A 308 -3.54 44.14 8.85
N GLU A 309 -2.28 44.56 8.74
CA GLU A 309 -1.77 45.29 7.59
C GLU A 309 -0.90 44.33 6.76
N ILE A 310 -1.45 43.85 5.64
CA ILE A 310 -0.77 42.94 4.73
C ILE A 310 0.20 43.79 3.91
N GLY A 311 1.50 43.55 4.11
CA GLY A 311 2.54 44.28 3.43
C GLY A 311 3.15 43.45 2.28
N ARG A 312 4.02 42.51 2.60
CA ARG A 312 4.75 41.74 1.60
C ARG A 312 3.98 40.51 1.19
N THR A 313 3.69 40.35 -0.11
CA THR A 313 3.04 39.19 -0.71
C THR A 313 3.85 38.69 -1.90
N ASN A 314 3.67 37.43 -2.31
CA ASN A 314 4.23 36.92 -3.55
C ASN A 314 3.17 36.87 -4.68
N GLY A 315 3.64 36.67 -5.93
CA GLY A 315 2.75 36.63 -7.10
C GLY A 315 1.66 35.56 -7.01
N ARG A 316 1.88 34.48 -6.26
CA ARG A 316 0.88 33.45 -6.04
C ARG A 316 -0.26 33.92 -5.12
N PHE A 317 0.07 34.71 -4.12
CA PHE A 317 -0.94 35.33 -3.23
C PHE A 317 -1.81 36.33 -4.00
N THR A 318 -1.18 37.20 -4.82
CA THR A 318 -1.93 38.15 -5.66
C THR A 318 -2.83 37.44 -6.68
N THR A 319 -2.37 36.35 -7.27
CA THR A 319 -3.19 35.57 -8.20
C THR A 319 -4.40 34.93 -7.56
N TYR A 320 -4.24 34.34 -6.37
CA TYR A 320 -5.34 33.66 -5.68
C TYR A 320 -6.36 34.61 -5.04
N PHE A 321 -5.88 35.71 -4.50
CA PHE A 321 -6.69 36.54 -3.60
C PHE A 321 -7.01 37.94 -4.12
N THR A 322 -6.20 38.53 -5.00
CA THR A 322 -6.41 39.91 -5.45
C THR A 322 -6.78 40.01 -6.93
N HIS A 323 -6.97 38.90 -7.62
CA HIS A 323 -7.22 38.87 -9.09
C HIS A 323 -6.19 39.67 -9.89
N GLY A 324 -4.94 39.76 -9.40
CA GLY A 324 -3.85 40.45 -10.10
C GLY A 324 -3.76 41.95 -9.85
N VAL A 325 -4.54 42.49 -8.91
CA VAL A 325 -4.42 43.90 -8.51
C VAL A 325 -3.31 44.04 -7.46
N GLU A 326 -2.25 44.77 -7.78
CA GLU A 326 -1.16 45.07 -6.86
C GLU A 326 -1.39 46.42 -6.18
N THR A 327 -1.32 46.43 -4.84
CA THR A 327 -1.26 47.67 -4.03
C THR A 327 -0.15 47.50 -2.99
N ASP A 328 0.38 48.63 -2.50
CA ASP A 328 1.49 48.64 -1.55
C ASP A 328 1.13 48.05 -0.17
N SER A 329 -0.16 48.04 0.20
CA SER A 329 -0.66 47.40 1.40
C SER A 329 -2.18 47.20 1.37
N TYR A 330 -2.65 46.13 2.04
CA TYR A 330 -4.07 45.84 2.20
C TYR A 330 -4.39 45.77 3.72
N LYS A 331 -5.58 46.23 4.12
CA LYS A 331 -6.08 45.91 5.46
C LYS A 331 -6.74 44.57 5.46
N GLY A 332 -6.50 43.77 6.50
CA GLY A 332 -7.11 42.48 6.68
C GLY A 332 -8.64 42.55 6.65
N SER A 333 -9.20 43.61 7.26
CA SER A 333 -10.64 43.89 7.29
C SER A 333 -11.25 44.09 5.90
N GLU A 334 -10.50 44.64 4.96
CA GLU A 334 -10.94 44.85 3.58
C GLU A 334 -10.77 43.63 2.72
N PHE A 335 -9.86 42.72 3.12
CA PHE A 335 -9.38 41.60 2.33
C PHE A 335 -10.06 40.26 2.67
N PHE A 336 -10.18 39.94 3.96
CA PHE A 336 -10.66 38.64 4.41
C PHE A 336 -12.18 38.59 4.66
N GLY A 337 -12.87 39.73 4.66
CA GLY A 337 -14.31 39.75 4.83
C GLY A 337 -14.80 38.91 6.02
N ALA A 338 -15.62 37.91 5.78
CA ALA A 338 -16.14 37.01 6.82
C ALA A 338 -15.07 36.13 7.48
N ASP A 339 -13.92 35.93 6.83
CA ASP A 339 -12.82 35.08 7.34
C ASP A 339 -11.82 35.85 8.21
N LEU A 340 -12.01 37.16 8.40
CA LEU A 340 -11.11 38.02 9.15
C LEU A 340 -10.96 37.55 10.60
N GLU A 341 -12.03 37.23 11.29
CA GLU A 341 -12.02 36.83 12.71
C GLU A 341 -11.15 35.58 12.93
N VAL A 342 -11.30 34.59 12.08
CA VAL A 342 -10.51 33.34 12.11
C VAL A 342 -9.04 33.64 11.83
N THR A 343 -8.76 34.47 10.83
CA THR A 343 -7.41 34.86 10.42
C THR A 343 -6.70 35.63 11.54
N LEU A 344 -7.37 36.61 12.18
CA LEU A 344 -6.84 37.36 13.32
C LEU A 344 -6.53 36.47 14.51
N ARG A 345 -7.47 35.59 14.87
CA ARG A 345 -7.29 34.65 15.98
C ARG A 345 -6.07 33.75 15.78
N LEU A 346 -5.85 33.25 14.58
CA LEU A 346 -4.71 32.39 14.27
C LEU A 346 -3.39 33.16 14.19
N ALA A 347 -3.41 34.37 13.66
CA ALA A 347 -2.25 35.26 13.64
C ALA A 347 -1.80 35.64 15.05
N VAL A 348 -2.74 35.98 15.95
CA VAL A 348 -2.48 36.26 17.37
C VAL A 348 -1.94 35.01 18.06
N LEU A 349 -2.51 33.83 17.80
CA LEU A 349 -2.06 32.59 18.40
C LEU A 349 -0.62 32.24 17.98
N ALA A 350 -0.29 32.41 16.70
CA ALA A 350 1.06 32.19 16.18
C ALA A 350 2.08 33.15 16.79
N ASP A 351 1.72 34.45 16.90
CA ASP A 351 2.59 35.46 17.52
C ASP A 351 2.77 35.23 19.03
N THR A 352 1.73 34.83 19.75
CA THR A 352 1.77 34.61 21.20
C THR A 352 2.52 33.33 21.56
N GLU A 353 2.23 32.21 20.90
CA GLU A 353 2.83 30.92 21.19
C GLU A 353 4.21 30.73 20.54
N LYS A 354 4.61 31.64 19.67
CA LYS A 354 5.88 31.61 18.93
C LYS A 354 6.11 30.30 18.17
N ARG A 355 5.03 29.69 17.69
CA ARG A 355 5.05 28.45 16.86
C ARG A 355 4.16 28.58 15.64
N ALA A 356 4.39 27.70 14.67
CA ALA A 356 3.54 27.59 13.50
C ALA A 356 2.16 27.04 13.88
N ILE A 357 1.13 27.65 13.33
CA ILE A 357 -0.26 27.20 13.43
C ILE A 357 -0.69 26.78 12.02
N THR A 358 -1.18 25.56 11.89
CA THR A 358 -1.63 25.00 10.61
C THR A 358 -3.12 24.67 10.70
N TYR A 359 -3.88 25.05 9.68
CA TYR A 359 -5.29 24.71 9.56
C TYR A 359 -5.69 24.61 8.10
N THR A 360 -6.78 23.89 7.82
CA THR A 360 -7.35 23.77 6.47
C THR A 360 -8.67 24.54 6.45
N GLN A 361 -8.82 25.40 5.44
CA GLN A 361 -10.01 26.24 5.25
C GLN A 361 -10.49 26.15 3.80
N TYR A 362 -11.82 26.21 3.63
CA TYR A 362 -12.45 26.39 2.33
C TYR A 362 -12.68 27.88 2.10
N PHE A 363 -12.08 28.42 1.07
CA PHE A 363 -12.28 29.80 0.64
C PHE A 363 -13.43 29.83 -0.37
N SER A 364 -14.60 30.29 0.07
CA SER A 364 -15.84 30.23 -0.71
C SER A 364 -15.85 31.11 -1.96
N GLU A 365 -15.19 32.26 -1.90
CA GLU A 365 -15.08 33.17 -3.04
C GLU A 365 -14.16 32.63 -4.15
N GLN A 366 -13.13 31.90 -3.78
CA GLN A 366 -12.13 31.32 -4.69
C GLN A 366 -12.46 29.87 -5.10
N GLY A 367 -13.30 29.20 -4.33
CA GLY A 367 -13.82 27.86 -4.66
C GLY A 367 -12.84 26.69 -4.41
N PHE A 368 -11.85 26.84 -3.52
CA PHE A 368 -10.86 25.80 -3.25
C PHE A 368 -10.50 25.66 -1.76
N TYR A 369 -9.98 24.48 -1.40
CA TYR A 369 -9.46 24.19 -0.08
C TYR A 369 -7.98 24.57 0.01
N GLN A 370 -7.63 25.33 1.04
CA GLN A 370 -6.23 25.66 1.33
C GLN A 370 -5.81 25.16 2.70
N ASN A 371 -4.60 24.63 2.74
CA ASN A 371 -3.88 24.42 3.99
C ASN A 371 -3.09 25.69 4.28
N VAL A 372 -3.45 26.39 5.35
CA VAL A 372 -2.85 27.65 5.75
C VAL A 372 -1.93 27.39 6.92
N VAL A 373 -0.69 27.85 6.79
CA VAL A 373 0.32 27.81 7.85
C VAL A 373 0.67 29.24 8.25
N VAL A 374 0.39 29.62 9.46
CA VAL A 374 0.72 30.93 10.02
C VAL A 374 1.87 30.77 11.01
N THR A 375 2.93 31.56 10.83
CA THR A 375 4.12 31.55 11.69
C THR A 375 4.44 32.96 12.21
N PRO A 376 5.07 33.08 13.41
CA PRO A 376 5.63 34.35 13.80
C PRO A 376 6.75 34.76 12.85
N ALA A 377 6.76 35.97 12.35
CA ALA A 377 7.82 36.50 11.51
C ALA A 377 9.08 36.84 12.31
N ALA A 378 10.24 36.94 11.64
CA ALA A 378 11.48 37.38 12.25
C ALA A 378 11.39 38.82 12.79
N LYS A 379 10.54 39.64 12.21
CA LYS A 379 10.26 41.02 12.65
C LYS A 379 9.14 41.01 13.70
N LEU A 380 9.40 41.58 14.86
CA LEU A 380 8.44 41.64 15.95
C LEU A 380 7.14 42.33 15.54
N GLY A 381 6.01 41.71 15.91
CA GLY A 381 4.68 42.22 15.57
C GLY A 381 4.24 41.93 14.16
N TYR A 382 4.97 41.05 13.45
CA TYR A 382 4.60 40.55 12.13
C TYR A 382 4.37 39.03 12.18
N VAL A 383 3.52 38.53 11.27
CA VAL A 383 3.30 37.12 11.04
C VAL A 383 3.49 36.83 9.55
N ASP A 384 3.97 35.64 9.24
CA ASP A 384 4.07 35.11 7.91
C ASP A 384 2.97 34.06 7.73
N ALA A 385 2.24 34.08 6.62
CA ALA A 385 1.25 33.08 6.30
C ALA A 385 1.51 32.45 4.93
N TYR A 386 1.34 31.13 4.88
CA TYR A 386 1.55 30.30 3.71
C TYR A 386 0.24 29.57 3.38
N TYR A 387 -0.15 29.59 2.11
CA TYR A 387 -1.40 29.00 1.63
C TYR A 387 -1.09 27.93 0.59
N VAL A 388 -1.47 26.72 0.86
CA VAL A 388 -1.26 25.55 0.00
C VAL A 388 -2.61 25.03 -0.49
N ASP A 389 -2.83 25.00 -1.78
CA ASP A 389 -4.03 24.39 -2.37
C ASP A 389 -4.00 22.87 -2.16
N VAL A 390 -5.00 22.39 -1.48
CA VAL A 390 -5.18 20.97 -1.16
C VAL A 390 -6.50 20.43 -1.70
N THR A 391 -7.11 21.13 -2.65
CA THR A 391 -8.44 20.80 -3.20
C THR A 391 -8.47 19.40 -3.80
N GLU A 392 -7.50 19.05 -4.62
CA GLU A 392 -7.43 17.70 -5.21
C GLU A 392 -7.26 16.62 -4.15
N LEU A 393 -6.41 16.86 -3.17
CA LEU A 393 -6.18 15.93 -2.04
C LEU A 393 -7.45 15.77 -1.21
N HIS A 394 -8.12 16.87 -0.88
CA HIS A 394 -9.38 16.86 -0.13
C HIS A 394 -10.49 16.10 -0.86
N ASN A 395 -10.65 16.38 -2.16
CA ASN A 395 -11.63 15.70 -3.00
C ASN A 395 -11.33 14.20 -3.16
N ALA A 396 -10.05 13.84 -3.31
CA ALA A 396 -9.63 12.44 -3.36
C ALA A 396 -9.94 11.70 -2.05
N GLN A 397 -9.65 12.32 -0.92
CA GLN A 397 -9.96 11.76 0.41
C GLN A 397 -11.47 11.59 0.62
N GLN A 398 -12.26 12.57 0.22
CA GLN A 398 -13.71 12.50 0.31
C GLN A 398 -14.29 11.39 -0.58
N LYS A 399 -13.75 11.25 -1.80
CA LYS A 399 -14.14 10.17 -2.73
C LYS A 399 -13.79 8.80 -2.15
N LEU A 400 -12.60 8.66 -1.54
CA LEU A 400 -12.17 7.43 -0.86
C LEU A 400 -13.12 7.08 0.29
N ASN A 401 -13.44 8.05 1.15
CA ASN A 401 -14.36 7.85 2.26
C ASN A 401 -15.77 7.43 1.77
N THR A 402 -16.27 8.09 0.72
CA THR A 402 -17.57 7.74 0.13
C THR A 402 -17.54 6.33 -0.46
N THR A 403 -16.45 5.93 -1.09
CA THR A 403 -16.27 4.58 -1.65
C THR A 403 -16.24 3.53 -0.56
N ASN A 404 -15.51 3.79 0.52
CA ASN A 404 -15.45 2.90 1.69
C ASN A 404 -16.83 2.74 2.35
N GLN A 405 -17.60 3.83 2.47
CA GLN A 405 -18.97 3.77 3.00
C GLN A 405 -19.89 2.93 2.08
N LYS A 406 -19.78 3.11 0.77
CA LYS A 406 -20.55 2.30 -0.20
C LYS A 406 -20.16 0.83 -0.14
N LEU A 407 -18.86 0.53 0.03
CA LEU A 407 -18.37 -0.84 0.21
C LEU A 407 -18.92 -1.46 1.49
N ALA A 408 -18.88 -0.73 2.61
CA ALA A 408 -19.43 -1.18 3.88
C ALA A 408 -20.93 -1.49 3.75
N LEU A 409 -21.70 -0.59 3.11
CA LEU A 409 -23.12 -0.80 2.88
C LEU A 409 -23.38 -2.01 1.96
N ALA A 410 -22.56 -2.20 0.93
CA ALA A 410 -22.67 -3.36 0.04
C ALA A 410 -22.42 -4.69 0.76
N LEU A 411 -21.43 -4.74 1.66
CA LEU A 411 -21.17 -5.89 2.51
C LEU A 411 -22.32 -6.18 3.47
N GLU A 412 -22.90 -5.15 4.05
CA GLU A 412 -24.07 -5.24 4.92
C GLU A 412 -25.29 -5.80 4.17
N VAL A 413 -25.62 -5.20 3.01
CA VAL A 413 -26.74 -5.67 2.17
C VAL A 413 -26.54 -7.11 1.68
N ALA A 414 -25.30 -7.48 1.37
CA ALA A 414 -24.97 -8.85 0.96
C ALA A 414 -24.91 -9.83 2.14
N SER A 415 -25.10 -9.36 3.38
CA SER A 415 -24.94 -10.16 4.61
C SER A 415 -23.52 -10.77 4.73
N ILE A 416 -22.52 -10.06 4.22
CA ILE A 416 -21.11 -10.46 4.33
C ILE A 416 -20.52 -9.71 5.52
N VAL A 417 -20.04 -10.42 6.51
CA VAL A 417 -19.34 -9.84 7.67
C VAL A 417 -17.86 -9.83 7.37
N PRO A 418 -17.24 -8.67 7.17
CA PRO A 418 -15.80 -8.58 7.07
C PRO A 418 -15.19 -8.88 8.43
N TRP A 419 -14.08 -9.59 8.41
CA TRP A 419 -13.30 -9.85 9.61
C TRP A 419 -11.83 -9.56 9.36
N ASN A 420 -11.18 -9.05 10.37
CA ASN A 420 -9.76 -8.79 10.37
C ASN A 420 -9.11 -9.56 11.52
N TRP A 421 -7.99 -10.19 11.23
CA TRP A 421 -7.21 -10.86 12.22
C TRP A 421 -5.98 -10.06 12.59
N ASP A 422 -5.98 -9.50 13.79
CA ASP A 422 -4.80 -8.87 14.35
C ASP A 422 -3.82 -9.97 14.80
N LEU A 423 -2.76 -10.14 14.01
CA LEU A 423 -1.73 -11.14 14.26
C LEU A 423 -0.84 -10.80 15.47
N CYS A 424 -0.79 -9.53 15.87
CA CYS A 424 0.00 -9.09 17.02
C CYS A 424 -0.76 -9.32 18.35
N GLU A 425 -2.07 -9.05 18.36
CA GLU A 425 -2.90 -9.22 19.54
C GLU A 425 -3.65 -10.57 19.58
N HIS A 426 -3.49 -11.41 18.54
CA HIS A 426 -4.19 -12.69 18.36
C HIS A 426 -5.72 -12.58 18.48
N LYS A 427 -6.28 -11.45 18.04
CA LYS A 427 -7.71 -11.17 18.09
C LYS A 427 -8.32 -11.14 16.70
N ILE A 428 -9.49 -11.72 16.54
CA ILE A 428 -10.33 -11.53 15.37
C ILE A 428 -11.29 -10.38 15.69
N LEU A 429 -11.20 -9.32 14.90
CA LEU A 429 -12.13 -8.21 14.93
C LEU A 429 -13.16 -8.44 13.84
N CYS A 430 -14.41 -8.58 14.23
CA CYS A 430 -15.55 -8.59 13.30
C CYS A 430 -16.30 -7.29 13.51
N ASP A 431 -16.52 -6.54 12.48
CA ASP A 431 -17.48 -5.44 12.47
C ASP A 431 -18.88 -6.06 12.33
N ILE A 432 -19.63 -6.09 13.44
CA ILE A 432 -21.03 -6.54 13.49
C ILE A 432 -21.95 -5.33 13.36
#